data_be6642d71bfaf831cf0c9ce1f20cb260
#
_entry.id   be6642d71bfaf831cf0c9ce1f20cb260
#
_cell.length_a   1.000
_cell.length_b   1.000
_cell.length_c   1.000
_cell.angle_alpha   90.00
_cell.angle_beta   90.00
_cell.angle_gamma   90.00
#
_symmetry.space_group_name_H-M   'P 1'
#
loop_
_entity.id
_entity.type
_entity.pdbx_description
1 polymer ?
#
loop_
_entity_poly.entity_id
_entity_poly.type
_entity_poly.pdbx_seq_one_letter_code
_entity_poly.pdbx_strand_id
1 'polypeptide(L)'
;MVDGLATVDYEKCVGCGACTRVCPRNIVSLTPFKAERMLAVTCSNKDKGKDVTAVCNVGCLGCGACARKSSLFTLKDNLSTIDYDAYSPECTLETLEACQKCKRQQIVFVGKPTKDDLEKAKDLTAPELVAPDFKTTVDDTEWRG
;
A
#
# COMPACT_ATOMS: atom_id res chain seq x y z
N MET A 1 6.42 3.85 15.44
CA MET A 1 6.04 5.18 14.91
C MET A 1 7.29 5.81 14.33
N VAL A 2 7.28 6.13 13.06
CA VAL A 2 8.35 6.84 12.37
C VAL A 2 7.70 8.10 11.78
N ASP A 3 8.24 9.27 12.09
CA ASP A 3 7.73 10.57 11.65
C ASP A 3 6.21 10.78 11.85
N GLY A 4 5.67 10.32 12.99
CA GLY A 4 4.25 10.40 13.29
C GLY A 4 3.38 9.33 12.61
N LEU A 5 3.94 8.49 11.75
CA LEU A 5 3.23 7.42 11.05
C LEU A 5 3.38 6.08 11.76
N ALA A 6 2.30 5.31 11.78
CA ALA A 6 2.34 3.92 12.24
C ALA A 6 3.01 3.06 11.16
N THR A 7 4.14 2.46 11.48
CA THR A 7 4.88 1.56 10.60
C THR A 7 4.92 0.15 11.20
N VAL A 8 4.91 -0.85 10.33
CA VAL A 8 5.01 -2.26 10.73
C VAL A 8 6.46 -2.70 10.62
N ASP A 9 7.02 -3.17 11.75
CA ASP A 9 8.29 -3.88 11.76
C ASP A 9 8.01 -5.35 11.45
N TYR A 10 8.27 -5.78 10.23
CA TYR A 10 7.95 -7.12 9.77
C TYR A 10 8.80 -8.22 10.41
N GLU A 11 9.92 -7.89 11.04
CA GLU A 11 10.72 -8.87 11.79
C GLU A 11 10.11 -9.18 13.16
N LYS A 12 9.43 -8.19 13.75
CA LYS A 12 8.81 -8.29 15.08
C LYS A 12 7.31 -8.56 15.04
N CYS A 13 6.68 -8.36 13.88
CA CYS A 13 5.24 -8.53 13.73
C CYS A 13 4.86 -10.01 13.80
N VAL A 14 4.03 -10.37 14.77
CA VAL A 14 3.50 -11.73 14.95
C VAL A 14 2.08 -11.92 14.38
N GLY A 15 1.53 -10.93 13.70
CA GLY A 15 0.20 -11.02 13.08
C GLY A 15 -0.97 -11.09 14.08
N CYS A 16 -0.82 -10.64 15.31
CA CYS A 16 -1.84 -10.78 16.36
C CYS A 16 -3.12 -9.93 16.15
N GLY A 17 -3.14 -9.03 15.18
CA GLY A 17 -4.29 -8.19 14.85
C GLY A 17 -4.63 -7.10 15.88
N ALA A 18 -3.80 -6.84 16.87
CA ALA A 18 -4.06 -5.79 17.86
C ALA A 18 -4.19 -4.41 17.21
N CYS A 19 -3.31 -4.11 16.25
CA CYS A 19 -3.31 -2.83 15.51
C CYS A 19 -4.59 -2.62 14.68
N THR A 20 -5.20 -3.69 14.15
CA THR A 20 -6.45 -3.57 13.39
C THR A 20 -7.63 -3.23 14.29
N ARG A 21 -7.64 -3.76 15.52
CA ARG A 21 -8.73 -3.53 16.49
C ARG A 21 -8.70 -2.12 17.08
N VAL A 22 -7.52 -1.54 17.25
CA VAL A 22 -7.36 -0.22 17.88
C VAL A 22 -7.29 0.93 16.89
N CYS A 23 -7.25 0.65 15.58
CA CYS A 23 -7.16 1.69 14.55
C CYS A 23 -8.51 2.43 14.41
N PRO A 24 -8.63 3.70 14.82
CA PRO A 24 -9.91 4.43 14.77
C PRO A 24 -10.38 4.69 13.34
N ARG A 25 -9.45 4.74 12.38
CA ARG A 25 -9.74 4.95 10.96
C ARG A 25 -9.99 3.66 10.20
N ASN A 26 -9.81 2.51 10.84
CA ASN A 26 -9.98 1.19 10.23
C ASN A 26 -9.19 0.99 8.91
N ILE A 27 -7.99 1.57 8.84
CA ILE A 27 -7.11 1.53 7.66
C ILE A 27 -6.04 0.43 7.72
N VAL A 28 -5.92 -0.24 8.86
CA VAL A 28 -4.98 -1.35 9.03
C VAL A 28 -5.72 -2.66 8.77
N SER A 29 -5.21 -3.46 7.86
CA SER A 29 -5.76 -4.78 7.54
C SER A 29 -4.72 -5.88 7.78
N LEU A 30 -5.20 -7.07 8.16
CA LEU A 30 -4.37 -8.27 8.19
C LEU A 30 -4.39 -8.92 6.82
N THR A 31 -3.20 -9.29 6.37
CA THR A 31 -3.00 -10.00 5.11
C THR A 31 -2.22 -11.27 5.37
N PRO A 32 -2.66 -12.44 4.85
CA PRO A 32 -1.91 -13.68 5.01
C PRO A 32 -0.58 -13.58 4.26
N PHE A 33 0.53 -13.70 4.96
CA PHE A 33 1.85 -13.77 4.34
C PHE A 33 2.11 -15.21 3.88
N LYS A 34 2.13 -15.44 2.57
CA LYS A 34 2.45 -16.74 1.94
C LYS A 34 3.94 -16.86 1.60
N ALA A 35 4.70 -15.78 1.74
CA ALA A 35 6.15 -15.70 1.53
C ALA A 35 6.73 -14.59 2.41
N GLU A 36 8.04 -14.44 2.43
CA GLU A 36 8.73 -13.38 3.17
C GLU A 36 8.36 -11.97 2.68
N ARG A 37 7.96 -11.86 1.42
CA ARG A 37 7.46 -10.62 0.78
C ARG A 37 6.13 -10.88 0.12
N MET A 38 5.24 -9.92 0.25
CA MET A 38 3.93 -9.95 -0.36
C MET A 38 3.66 -8.64 -1.09
N LEU A 39 2.94 -8.74 -2.19
CA LEU A 39 2.45 -7.56 -2.90
C LEU A 39 1.30 -6.94 -2.11
N ALA A 40 1.30 -5.62 -1.99
CA ALA A 40 0.24 -4.90 -1.29
C ALA A 40 -0.16 -3.63 -2.05
N VAL A 41 -1.42 -3.24 -1.91
CA VAL A 41 -1.90 -1.90 -2.26
C VAL A 41 -1.82 -1.03 -1.01
N THR A 42 -0.98 0.01 -1.04
CA THR A 42 -0.66 0.82 0.14
C THR A 42 -1.62 1.98 0.37
N CYS A 43 -2.80 1.95 -0.24
CA CYS A 43 -3.84 2.95 -0.09
C CYS A 43 -5.10 2.33 0.51
N SER A 44 -5.77 3.06 1.39
CA SER A 44 -7.05 2.68 1.99
C SER A 44 -8.18 3.67 1.66
N ASN A 45 -7.90 4.70 0.85
CA ASN A 45 -8.89 5.70 0.48
C ASN A 45 -9.86 5.15 -0.57
N LYS A 46 -11.15 5.27 -0.32
CA LYS A 46 -12.26 4.80 -1.17
C LYS A 46 -12.96 5.93 -1.93
N ASP A 47 -12.47 7.15 -1.82
CA ASP A 47 -13.03 8.30 -2.52
C ASP A 47 -12.85 8.16 -4.04
N LYS A 48 -13.60 8.95 -4.78
CA LYS A 48 -13.44 9.02 -6.23
C LYS A 48 -12.08 9.61 -6.59
N GLY A 49 -11.47 9.14 -7.65
CA GLY A 49 -10.12 9.55 -8.06
C GLY A 49 -9.91 11.06 -8.17
N LYS A 50 -10.97 11.85 -8.49
CA LYS A 50 -10.93 13.31 -8.51
C LYS A 50 -10.70 13.86 -7.09
N ASP A 51 -11.42 13.35 -6.11
CA ASP A 51 -11.37 13.81 -4.73
C ASP A 51 -10.04 13.37 -4.08
N VAL A 52 -9.59 12.14 -4.38
CA VAL A 52 -8.25 11.67 -3.99
C VAL A 52 -7.16 12.60 -4.53
N THR A 53 -7.24 13.01 -5.78
CA THR A 53 -6.24 13.89 -6.39
C THR A 53 -6.21 15.28 -5.74
N ALA A 54 -7.32 15.74 -5.22
CA ALA A 54 -7.41 17.04 -4.55
C ALA A 54 -6.67 17.08 -3.20
N VAL A 55 -6.59 15.91 -2.52
CA VAL A 55 -6.06 15.82 -1.15
C VAL A 55 -4.77 15.00 -1.03
N CYS A 56 -4.46 14.15 -2.01
CA CYS A 56 -3.32 13.24 -1.94
C CYS A 56 -2.69 13.04 -3.33
N ASN A 57 -1.40 13.29 -3.44
CA ASN A 57 -0.65 13.13 -4.69
C ASN A 57 -0.27 11.66 -5.00
N VAL A 58 -0.31 10.77 -4.00
CA VAL A 58 0.07 9.35 -4.13
C VAL A 58 -1.12 8.37 -4.01
N GLY A 59 -2.31 8.83 -3.63
CA GLY A 59 -3.47 7.96 -3.40
C GLY A 59 -3.94 7.17 -4.62
N CYS A 60 -4.53 5.99 -4.40
CA CYS A 60 -5.13 5.18 -5.47
C CYS A 60 -6.32 5.93 -6.10
N LEU A 61 -6.32 6.04 -7.42
CA LEU A 61 -7.37 6.76 -8.17
C LEU A 61 -8.59 5.90 -8.51
N GLY A 62 -8.57 4.61 -8.17
CA GLY A 62 -9.64 3.70 -8.58
C GLY A 62 -9.74 3.52 -10.10
N CYS A 63 -8.68 3.76 -10.86
CA CYS A 63 -8.71 3.78 -12.32
C CYS A 63 -8.81 2.39 -12.99
N GLY A 64 -8.62 1.31 -12.22
CA GLY A 64 -8.68 -0.07 -12.69
C GLY A 64 -7.58 -0.49 -13.64
N ALA A 65 -6.50 0.29 -13.80
CA ALA A 65 -5.41 -0.05 -14.72
C ALA A 65 -4.73 -1.37 -14.36
N CYS A 66 -4.57 -1.65 -13.07
CA CYS A 66 -4.03 -2.91 -12.55
C CYS A 66 -4.97 -4.10 -12.83
N ALA A 67 -6.27 -3.95 -12.57
CA ALA A 67 -7.26 -5.01 -12.80
C ALA A 67 -7.42 -5.37 -14.28
N ARG A 68 -7.14 -4.45 -15.21
CA ARG A 68 -7.12 -4.76 -16.65
C ARG A 68 -5.88 -5.55 -17.08
N LYS A 69 -4.83 -5.59 -16.26
CA LYS A 69 -3.58 -6.28 -16.56
C LYS A 69 -3.45 -7.62 -15.90
N SER A 70 -4.04 -7.81 -14.74
CA SER A 70 -4.01 -9.07 -14.03
C SER A 70 -5.32 -9.29 -13.28
N SER A 71 -5.85 -10.50 -13.36
CA SER A 71 -7.05 -10.94 -12.65
C SER A 71 -6.88 -10.98 -11.13
N LEU A 72 -5.63 -10.91 -10.66
CA LEU A 72 -5.31 -10.82 -9.23
C LEU A 72 -5.85 -9.53 -8.58
N PHE A 73 -6.02 -8.47 -9.37
CA PHE A 73 -6.51 -7.19 -8.89
C PHE A 73 -8.00 -7.02 -9.22
N THR A 74 -8.76 -6.61 -8.23
CA THR A 74 -10.15 -6.22 -8.38
C THR A 74 -10.36 -4.80 -7.89
N LEU A 75 -11.36 -4.12 -8.44
CA LEU A 75 -11.74 -2.78 -7.98
C LEU A 75 -12.95 -2.91 -7.07
N LYS A 76 -12.81 -2.47 -5.82
CA LYS A 76 -13.90 -2.44 -4.84
C LYS A 76 -13.95 -1.07 -4.20
N ASP A 77 -15.10 -0.43 -4.25
CA ASP A 77 -15.31 0.90 -3.65
C ASP A 77 -14.24 1.93 -4.10
N ASN A 78 -13.97 2.06 -5.39
CA ASN A 78 -12.94 2.93 -5.98
C ASN A 78 -11.48 2.61 -5.53
N LEU A 79 -11.26 1.51 -4.86
CA LEU A 79 -9.93 1.09 -4.40
C LEU A 79 -9.54 -0.22 -5.07
N SER A 80 -8.28 -0.31 -5.51
CA SER A 80 -7.71 -1.57 -5.96
C SER A 80 -7.47 -2.50 -4.78
N THR A 81 -7.91 -3.73 -4.89
CA THR A 81 -7.71 -4.79 -3.90
C THR A 81 -7.05 -6.00 -4.55
N ILE A 82 -6.31 -6.75 -3.78
CA ILE A 82 -5.63 -7.98 -4.21
C ILE A 82 -6.40 -9.18 -3.68
N ASP A 83 -6.65 -10.16 -4.54
CA ASP A 83 -7.15 -11.46 -4.11
C ASP A 83 -5.98 -12.29 -3.57
N TYR A 84 -5.86 -12.33 -2.25
CA TYR A 84 -4.78 -13.07 -1.59
C TYR A 84 -5.01 -14.58 -1.56
N ASP A 85 -6.21 -15.06 -1.84
CA ASP A 85 -6.46 -16.51 -1.96
C ASP A 85 -5.89 -17.03 -3.27
N ALA A 86 -6.03 -16.26 -4.34
CA ALA A 86 -5.43 -16.55 -5.64
C ALA A 86 -3.96 -16.13 -5.77
N TYR A 87 -3.41 -15.39 -4.79
CA TYR A 87 -2.05 -14.89 -4.84
C TYR A 87 -1.02 -16.01 -4.74
N SER A 88 -0.10 -16.06 -5.71
CA SER A 88 1.10 -16.90 -5.67
C SER A 88 2.33 -16.05 -5.35
N PRO A 89 3.29 -16.56 -4.53
CA PRO A 89 4.58 -15.90 -4.30
C PRO A 89 5.40 -15.72 -5.58
N GLU A 90 5.18 -16.59 -6.56
CA GLU A 90 5.78 -16.44 -7.88
C GLU A 90 5.09 -15.31 -8.62
N CYS A 91 5.78 -14.18 -8.68
CA CYS A 91 5.27 -13.00 -9.36
C CYS A 91 5.17 -13.25 -10.86
N THR A 92 3.96 -13.31 -11.39
CA THR A 92 3.74 -13.47 -12.83
C THR A 92 4.08 -12.19 -13.59
N LEU A 93 4.41 -12.31 -14.87
CA LEU A 93 4.67 -11.15 -15.74
C LEU A 93 3.50 -10.16 -15.73
N GLU A 94 2.26 -10.67 -15.75
CA GLU A 94 1.04 -9.86 -15.68
C GLU A 94 0.95 -9.03 -14.40
N THR A 95 1.37 -9.61 -13.27
CA THR A 95 1.40 -8.91 -11.98
C THR A 95 2.43 -7.79 -11.98
N LEU A 96 3.63 -8.04 -12.55
CA LEU A 96 4.65 -7.00 -12.70
C LEU A 96 4.18 -5.86 -13.62
N GLU A 97 3.55 -6.19 -14.73
CA GLU A 97 2.96 -5.20 -15.63
C GLU A 97 1.87 -4.37 -14.93
N ALA A 98 1.04 -4.99 -14.09
CA ALA A 98 0.03 -4.29 -13.30
C ALA A 98 0.66 -3.27 -12.34
N CYS A 99 1.79 -3.64 -11.67
CA CYS A 99 2.55 -2.75 -10.80
C CYS A 99 3.10 -1.55 -11.58
N GLN A 100 3.71 -1.80 -12.75
CA GLN A 100 4.29 -0.75 -13.60
C GLN A 100 3.23 0.20 -14.19
N LYS A 101 2.00 -0.30 -14.43
CA LYS A 101 0.89 0.53 -14.94
C LYS A 101 0.24 1.40 -13.87
N CYS A 102 0.56 1.20 -12.61
CA CYS A 102 0.06 2.06 -11.54
C CYS A 102 0.76 3.42 -11.56
N LYS A 103 0.09 4.44 -12.08
CA LYS A 103 0.63 5.81 -12.16
C LYS A 103 0.96 6.42 -10.80
N ARG A 104 0.33 5.93 -9.74
CA ARG A 104 0.53 6.39 -8.35
C ARG A 104 1.48 5.50 -7.56
N GLN A 105 1.99 4.44 -8.18
CA GLN A 105 2.94 3.49 -7.55
C GLN A 105 2.44 2.92 -6.21
N GLN A 106 1.12 2.67 -6.11
CA GLN A 106 0.49 2.18 -4.88
C GLN A 106 0.55 0.65 -4.72
N ILE A 107 1.11 -0.05 -5.68
CA ILE A 107 1.25 -1.51 -5.67
C ILE A 107 2.73 -1.80 -5.43
N VAL A 108 3.07 -2.24 -4.23
CA VAL A 108 4.45 -2.42 -3.79
C VAL A 108 4.63 -3.73 -3.06
N PHE A 109 5.85 -4.24 -3.03
CA PHE A 109 6.21 -5.37 -2.17
C PHE A 109 6.44 -4.89 -0.73
N VAL A 110 5.81 -5.57 0.22
CA VAL A 110 5.99 -5.36 1.66
C VAL A 110 6.46 -6.66 2.31
N GLY A 111 7.16 -6.57 3.44
CA GLY A 111 7.67 -7.72 4.17
C GLY A 111 9.18 -7.61 4.42
N LYS A 112 9.80 -8.76 4.70
CA LYS A 112 11.22 -8.82 4.98
C LYS A 112 12.04 -8.58 3.71
N PRO A 113 13.11 -7.77 3.76
CA PRO A 113 14.02 -7.64 2.64
C PRO A 113 14.77 -8.96 2.39
N THR A 114 14.93 -9.31 1.12
CA THR A 114 15.77 -10.44 0.72
C THR A 114 17.25 -10.04 0.75
N LYS A 115 18.16 -11.02 0.73
CA LYS A 115 19.60 -10.75 0.62
C LYS A 115 19.95 -9.93 -0.61
N ASP A 116 19.29 -10.25 -1.75
CA ASP A 116 19.48 -9.52 -3.00
C ASP A 116 19.01 -8.06 -2.91
N ASP A 117 17.95 -7.78 -2.16
CA ASP A 117 17.50 -6.41 -1.91
C ASP A 117 18.51 -5.64 -1.06
N LEU A 118 19.08 -6.30 -0.06
CA LEU A 118 20.11 -5.68 0.80
C LEU A 118 21.40 -5.42 0.03
N GLU A 119 21.78 -6.29 -0.91
CA GLU A 119 22.95 -6.07 -1.77
C GLU A 119 22.71 -4.91 -2.73
N LYS A 120 21.55 -4.85 -3.38
CA LYS A 120 21.17 -3.74 -4.27
C LYS A 120 21.03 -2.41 -3.50
N ALA A 121 20.57 -2.47 -2.24
CA ALA A 121 20.44 -1.28 -1.40
C ALA A 121 21.77 -0.67 -0.97
N LYS A 122 22.88 -1.43 -1.00
CA LYS A 122 24.22 -0.90 -0.67
C LYS A 122 24.72 0.14 -1.66
N ASP A 123 24.28 0.04 -2.93
CA ASP A 123 24.68 0.93 -4.02
C ASP A 123 23.67 2.04 -4.30
N LEU A 124 22.48 1.98 -3.68
CA LEU A 124 21.45 3.00 -3.84
C LEU A 124 21.52 3.98 -2.67
N THR A 125 21.81 5.24 -2.98
CA THR A 125 21.49 6.35 -2.08
C THR A 125 19.99 6.23 -1.76
N ALA A 126 19.63 6.21 -0.46
CA ALA A 126 18.26 6.09 -0.02
C ALA A 126 17.39 7.09 -0.83
N PRO A 127 16.34 6.63 -1.52
CA PRO A 127 15.47 7.55 -2.23
C PRO A 127 14.93 8.54 -1.20
N GLU A 128 15.00 9.81 -1.55
CA GLU A 128 14.38 10.86 -0.75
C GLU A 128 12.90 10.48 -0.57
N LEU A 129 12.51 10.19 0.66
CA LEU A 129 11.13 9.88 0.99
C LEU A 129 10.32 11.13 0.65
N VAL A 130 9.69 11.12 -0.50
CA VAL A 130 8.70 12.15 -0.84
C VAL A 130 7.54 11.94 0.11
N ALA A 131 7.54 12.72 1.20
CA ALA A 131 6.41 12.78 2.10
C ALA A 131 5.16 13.13 1.27
N PRO A 132 4.04 12.40 1.42
CA PRO A 132 2.82 12.76 0.73
C PRO A 132 2.41 14.17 1.14
N ASP A 133 2.29 15.06 0.16
CA ASP A 133 1.76 16.40 0.38
C ASP A 133 0.24 16.29 0.55
N PHE A 134 -0.18 16.21 1.80
CA PHE A 134 -1.59 16.26 2.16
C PHE A 134 -2.03 17.73 2.13
N LYS A 135 -2.71 18.10 1.09
CA LYS A 135 -3.47 19.35 1.08
C LYS A 135 -4.61 19.19 2.08
N THR A 136 -4.42 19.68 3.29
CA THR A 136 -5.47 19.74 4.29
C THR A 136 -6.55 20.70 3.83
N THR A 137 -7.68 20.17 3.42
CA THR A 137 -8.93 20.91 3.19
C THR A 137 -9.87 20.84 4.39
N VAL A 138 -9.44 20.19 5.47
CA VAL A 138 -10.22 20.00 6.70
C VAL A 138 -9.63 20.89 7.78
N ASP A 139 -10.47 21.73 8.36
CA ASP A 139 -10.14 22.51 9.53
C ASP A 139 -9.84 21.56 10.70
N ASP A 140 -8.58 21.54 11.17
CA ASP A 140 -8.10 20.63 12.22
C ASP A 140 -8.81 20.81 13.58
N THR A 141 -9.70 21.79 13.68
CA THR A 141 -10.45 22.07 14.91
C THR A 141 -11.60 21.09 15.17
N GLU A 142 -12.09 20.38 14.16
CA GLU A 142 -13.20 19.40 14.30
C GLU A 142 -12.76 17.98 14.70
N TRP A 143 -11.46 17.70 14.77
CA TRP A 143 -10.91 16.35 15.02
C TRP A 143 -10.50 16.08 16.46
N ARG A 144 -10.96 16.85 17.41
CA ARG A 144 -10.76 16.57 18.84
C ARG A 144 -12.00 15.91 19.44
N GLY A 145 -12.22 14.66 19.01
CA GLY A 145 -13.15 13.77 19.68
C GLY A 145 -12.40 12.77 20.56
#